data_197cd8738567b6d61d682db08ec8b9b1
#
_entry.id   197cd8738567b6d61d682db08ec8b9b1
#
_cell.length_a   1.000
_cell.length_b   1.000
_cell.length_c   1.000
_cell.angle_alpha   90.00
_cell.angle_beta   90.00
_cell.angle_gamma   90.00
#
_symmetry.space_group_name_H-M   'P 1'
#
loop_
_entity.id
_entity.type
_entity.pdbx_description
1 polymer ?
#
loop_
_entity_poly.entity_id
_entity_poly.type
_entity_poly.pdbx_seq_one_letter_code
_entity_poly.pdbx_strand_id
1 'polypeptide(L)'
;MFTASSHHPFKVPEQYAATFKDEGGQPIHKCVRYTDMALRKFFEAASKQPWYKNTVFVLVADHTNQNTHPYYKTDQGLYSIPIIFYTSDGSLETGMKQGVIAQQIDVLPTLMGMLGYDKPYIAFGCDLLHTPAAQTWAFNYNNGVYQYFKGDFLLQFDGQKTKALYRFKTDPLLKQNLAGKLPIQSQLENELKSLIQQYMHRMTTNTLIMK
;
A
#
# COMPACT_ATOMS: atom_id res chain seq x y z
N MET A 1 -1.58 -10.91 -12.17
CA MET A 1 -0.56 -10.61 -13.21
C MET A 1 0.48 -9.71 -12.58
N PHE A 2 1.76 -9.98 -12.74
CA PHE A 2 2.86 -9.16 -12.23
C PHE A 2 3.61 -8.54 -13.41
N THR A 3 3.93 -7.23 -13.32
CA THR A 3 4.68 -6.50 -14.35
C THR A 3 6.05 -6.10 -13.80
N ALA A 4 7.12 -6.49 -14.47
CA ALA A 4 8.49 -6.25 -14.03
C ALA A 4 9.22 -5.14 -14.83
N SER A 5 8.55 -4.46 -15.74
CA SER A 5 9.18 -3.45 -16.62
C SER A 5 9.75 -2.26 -15.86
N SER A 6 9.16 -1.90 -14.72
CA SER A 6 9.63 -0.81 -13.85
C SER A 6 10.74 -1.23 -12.89
N HIS A 7 11.24 -2.48 -12.97
CA HIS A 7 12.37 -2.98 -12.20
C HIS A 7 13.70 -2.69 -12.92
N HIS A 8 14.77 -2.56 -12.14
CA HIS A 8 16.12 -2.46 -12.69
C HIS A 8 16.44 -3.69 -13.58
N PRO A 9 17.07 -3.56 -14.75
CA PRO A 9 17.79 -2.39 -15.30
C PRO A 9 16.94 -1.44 -16.17
N PHE A 10 15.63 -1.34 -15.98
CA PHE A 10 14.73 -0.41 -16.66
C PHE A 10 14.74 -0.55 -18.19
N LYS A 11 14.55 -1.76 -18.67
CA LYS A 11 14.51 -2.07 -20.09
C LYS A 11 13.07 -2.15 -20.60
N VAL A 12 12.81 -1.50 -21.71
CA VAL A 12 11.59 -1.66 -22.50
C VAL A 12 11.89 -2.71 -23.60
N PRO A 13 10.92 -3.57 -23.96
CA PRO A 13 11.12 -4.53 -25.07
C PRO A 13 11.58 -3.84 -26.36
N GLU A 14 12.46 -4.48 -27.10
CA GLU A 14 13.17 -3.89 -28.24
C GLU A 14 12.22 -3.28 -29.28
N GLN A 15 11.12 -3.96 -29.57
CA GLN A 15 10.07 -3.48 -30.49
C GLN A 15 9.42 -2.14 -30.08
N TYR A 16 9.54 -1.74 -28.81
CA TYR A 16 9.01 -0.48 -28.27
C TYR A 16 10.11 0.52 -27.92
N ALA A 17 11.39 0.18 -28.07
CA ALA A 17 12.50 1.04 -27.67
C ALA A 17 12.52 2.38 -28.41
N ALA A 18 12.10 2.40 -29.67
CA ALA A 18 11.99 3.63 -30.46
C ALA A 18 10.88 4.56 -29.98
N THR A 19 9.78 3.99 -29.41
CA THR A 19 8.63 4.75 -28.90
C THR A 19 8.87 5.30 -27.50
N PHE A 20 9.53 4.51 -26.64
CA PHE A 20 9.76 4.84 -25.22
C PHE A 20 11.25 5.09 -24.98
N LYS A 21 11.74 6.24 -25.46
CA LYS A 21 13.12 6.68 -25.27
C LYS A 21 13.32 7.33 -23.90
N ASP A 22 14.56 7.36 -23.45
CA ASP A 22 14.99 8.21 -22.35
C ASP A 22 14.94 9.69 -22.79
N GLU A 23 14.17 10.50 -22.06
CA GLU A 23 13.97 11.93 -22.36
C GLU A 23 14.66 12.81 -21.31
N GLY A 24 15.84 12.38 -20.82
CA GLY A 24 16.64 13.13 -19.85
C GLY A 24 16.14 13.07 -18.41
N GLY A 25 15.18 12.19 -18.11
CA GLY A 25 14.68 11.95 -16.75
C GLY A 25 15.32 10.72 -16.09
N GLN A 26 14.64 10.19 -15.09
CA GLN A 26 15.02 8.91 -14.49
C GLN A 26 14.79 7.76 -15.48
N PRO A 27 15.67 6.74 -15.55
CA PRO A 27 15.50 5.59 -16.44
C PRO A 27 14.17 4.84 -16.28
N ILE A 28 13.58 4.88 -15.09
CA ILE A 28 12.27 4.29 -14.80
C ILE A 28 11.13 4.95 -15.60
N HIS A 29 11.24 6.24 -15.98
CA HIS A 29 10.12 6.97 -16.60
C HIS A 29 9.68 6.35 -17.92
N LYS A 30 10.61 5.88 -18.78
CA LYS A 30 10.26 5.16 -20.02
C LYS A 30 9.50 3.87 -19.73
N CYS A 31 9.87 3.16 -18.65
CA CYS A 31 9.23 1.91 -18.26
C CYS A 31 7.82 2.14 -17.70
N VAL A 32 7.61 3.22 -16.95
CA VAL A 32 6.27 3.63 -16.48
C VAL A 32 5.35 3.94 -17.66
N ARG A 33 5.82 4.72 -18.64
CA ARG A 33 5.05 5.02 -19.87
C ARG A 33 4.74 3.76 -20.68
N TYR A 34 5.70 2.83 -20.76
CA TYR A 34 5.50 1.53 -21.41
C TYR A 34 4.44 0.69 -20.68
N THR A 35 4.52 0.63 -19.35
CA THR A 35 3.55 -0.11 -18.52
C THR A 35 2.14 0.50 -18.65
N ASP A 36 2.02 1.82 -18.67
CA ASP A 36 0.75 2.51 -18.92
C ASP A 36 0.13 2.13 -20.27
N MET A 37 0.95 2.14 -21.34
CA MET A 37 0.49 1.69 -22.66
C MET A 37 0.06 0.22 -22.65
N ALA A 38 0.81 -0.64 -21.97
CA ALA A 38 0.48 -2.07 -21.87
C ALA A 38 -0.83 -2.28 -21.09
N LEU A 39 -1.04 -1.52 -20.00
CA LEU A 39 -2.27 -1.53 -19.21
C LEU A 39 -3.47 -1.06 -20.04
N ARG A 40 -3.32 0.01 -20.83
CA ARG A 40 -4.35 0.46 -21.77
C ARG A 40 -4.75 -0.64 -22.72
N LYS A 41 -3.79 -1.28 -23.41
CA LYS A 41 -4.07 -2.39 -24.32
C LYS A 41 -4.73 -3.58 -23.63
N PHE A 42 -4.35 -3.85 -22.39
CA PHE A 42 -5.00 -4.88 -21.59
C PHE A 42 -6.48 -4.56 -21.38
N PHE A 43 -6.84 -3.36 -20.96
CA PHE A 43 -8.24 -2.97 -20.73
C PHE A 43 -9.04 -2.86 -22.04
N GLU A 44 -8.43 -2.43 -23.14
CA GLU A 44 -9.05 -2.45 -24.47
C GLU A 44 -9.42 -3.88 -24.91
N ALA A 45 -8.57 -4.85 -24.63
CA ALA A 45 -8.85 -6.26 -24.94
C ALA A 45 -9.83 -6.88 -23.94
N ALA A 46 -9.63 -6.63 -22.65
CA ALA A 46 -10.47 -7.16 -21.57
C ALA A 46 -11.92 -6.66 -21.67
N SER A 47 -12.14 -5.42 -22.04
CA SER A 47 -13.50 -4.84 -22.18
C SER A 47 -14.38 -5.55 -23.22
N LYS A 48 -13.79 -6.31 -24.13
CA LYS A 48 -14.48 -7.11 -25.14
C LYS A 48 -14.83 -8.51 -24.66
N GLN A 49 -14.37 -8.90 -23.47
CA GLN A 49 -14.55 -10.25 -22.95
C GLN A 49 -15.84 -10.37 -22.13
N PRO A 50 -16.52 -11.53 -22.18
CA PRO A 50 -17.80 -11.71 -21.45
C PRO A 50 -17.66 -11.62 -19.94
N TRP A 51 -16.48 -11.89 -19.38
CA TRP A 51 -16.20 -11.82 -17.95
C TRP A 51 -15.93 -10.41 -17.43
N TYR A 52 -15.66 -9.43 -18.30
CA TYR A 52 -15.21 -8.08 -17.94
C TYR A 52 -16.16 -7.37 -16.95
N LYS A 53 -17.47 -7.46 -17.22
CA LYS A 53 -18.48 -6.83 -16.36
C LYS A 53 -18.66 -7.53 -15.00
N ASN A 54 -18.17 -8.75 -14.87
CA ASN A 54 -18.25 -9.53 -13.63
C ASN A 54 -16.86 -9.72 -13.01
N THR A 55 -16.03 -8.68 -13.08
CA THR A 55 -14.65 -8.74 -12.61
C THR A 55 -14.30 -7.50 -11.81
N VAL A 56 -13.70 -7.72 -10.64
CA VAL A 56 -13.02 -6.69 -9.86
C VAL A 56 -11.55 -6.68 -10.25
N PHE A 57 -11.06 -5.54 -10.72
CA PHE A 57 -9.64 -5.34 -10.99
C PHE A 57 -8.99 -4.63 -9.82
N VAL A 58 -7.89 -5.19 -9.32
CA VAL A 58 -7.08 -4.56 -8.27
C VAL A 58 -5.71 -4.26 -8.84
N LEU A 59 -5.35 -2.97 -8.84
CA LEU A 59 -4.02 -2.52 -9.25
C LEU A 59 -3.31 -2.00 -8.01
N VAL A 60 -2.16 -2.59 -7.73
CA VAL A 60 -1.36 -2.25 -6.55
C VAL A 60 0.13 -2.37 -6.90
N ALA A 61 0.94 -1.40 -6.47
CA ALA A 61 2.38 -1.52 -6.55
C ALA A 61 2.91 -2.34 -5.38
N ASP A 62 4.07 -2.98 -5.56
CA ASP A 62 4.77 -3.70 -4.49
C ASP A 62 5.50 -2.74 -3.55
N HIS A 63 6.20 -1.75 -4.08
CA HIS A 63 6.91 -0.67 -3.35
C HIS A 63 7.24 0.49 -4.29
N THR A 64 7.74 1.59 -3.74
CA THR A 64 8.30 2.69 -4.54
C THR A 64 9.70 2.31 -5.06
N ASN A 65 10.17 3.01 -6.09
CA ASN A 65 11.48 2.80 -6.69
C ASN A 65 12.23 4.14 -6.80
N GLN A 66 12.94 4.37 -7.91
CA GLN A 66 13.66 5.62 -8.15
C GLN A 66 12.73 6.83 -8.05
N ASN A 67 13.13 7.81 -7.27
CA ASN A 67 12.37 9.04 -7.10
C ASN A 67 13.31 10.25 -6.94
N THR A 68 12.81 11.42 -7.33
CA THR A 68 13.50 12.71 -7.14
C THR A 68 12.79 13.59 -6.11
N HIS A 69 11.51 13.30 -5.83
CA HIS A 69 10.71 14.11 -4.93
C HIS A 69 11.09 13.85 -3.46
N PRO A 70 11.33 14.89 -2.63
CA PRO A 70 11.78 14.73 -1.24
C PRO A 70 10.87 13.86 -0.38
N TYR A 71 9.57 13.90 -0.59
CA TYR A 71 8.59 13.08 0.14
C TYR A 71 8.91 11.58 0.03
N TYR A 72 9.18 11.07 -1.18
CA TYR A 72 9.45 9.65 -1.39
C TYR A 72 10.83 9.19 -0.88
N LYS A 73 11.65 10.12 -0.35
CA LYS A 73 12.90 9.81 0.35
C LYS A 73 12.71 9.68 1.85
N THR A 74 11.52 9.99 2.36
CA THR A 74 11.18 9.79 3.78
C THR A 74 10.78 8.35 4.05
N ASP A 75 10.83 7.95 5.32
CA ASP A 75 10.41 6.60 5.74
C ASP A 75 8.95 6.29 5.38
N GLN A 76 8.06 7.29 5.44
CA GLN A 76 6.67 7.10 5.00
C GLN A 76 6.55 7.04 3.48
N GLY A 77 7.25 7.93 2.76
CA GLY A 77 7.15 8.02 1.30
C GLY A 77 7.69 6.79 0.59
N LEU A 78 8.68 6.12 1.18
CA LEU A 78 9.26 4.88 0.65
C LEU A 78 8.19 3.78 0.44
N TYR A 79 7.16 3.75 1.28
CA TYR A 79 6.07 2.77 1.23
C TYR A 79 4.75 3.36 0.69
N SER A 80 4.74 4.61 0.27
CA SER A 80 3.53 5.25 -0.29
C SER A 80 3.29 4.79 -1.72
N ILE A 81 2.36 3.86 -1.89
CA ILE A 81 1.98 3.26 -3.16
C ILE A 81 0.47 3.41 -3.40
N PRO A 82 0.00 3.44 -4.66
CA PRO A 82 -1.42 3.40 -4.96
C PRO A 82 -2.00 2.00 -4.76
N ILE A 83 -3.23 1.92 -4.25
CA ILE A 83 -4.10 0.75 -4.30
C ILE A 83 -5.39 1.19 -4.97
N ILE A 84 -5.73 0.56 -6.10
CA ILE A 84 -6.89 0.93 -6.92
C ILE A 84 -7.80 -0.30 -7.05
N PHE A 85 -9.05 -0.16 -6.66
CA PHE A 85 -10.11 -1.12 -6.96
C PHE A 85 -10.96 -0.56 -8.10
N TYR A 86 -11.19 -1.36 -9.11
CA TYR A 86 -11.97 -0.96 -10.28
C TYR A 86 -12.96 -2.04 -10.69
N THR A 87 -14.20 -1.63 -10.92
CA THR A 87 -15.26 -2.44 -11.55
C THR A 87 -15.81 -1.66 -12.75
N SER A 88 -16.21 -2.39 -13.79
CA SER A 88 -16.77 -1.74 -15.00
C SER A 88 -18.26 -1.50 -14.93
N ASP A 89 -18.95 -2.01 -13.92
CA ASP A 89 -20.39 -1.93 -13.73
C ASP A 89 -20.83 -0.71 -12.90
N GLY A 90 -19.88 0.09 -12.42
CA GLY A 90 -20.15 1.26 -11.58
C GLY A 90 -20.56 0.94 -10.14
N SER A 91 -20.39 -0.31 -9.68
CA SER A 91 -20.72 -0.73 -8.31
C SER A 91 -19.82 -0.09 -7.25
N LEU A 92 -18.64 0.40 -7.62
CA LEU A 92 -17.75 1.14 -6.75
C LEU A 92 -17.90 2.66 -6.96
N GLU A 93 -17.93 3.38 -5.83
CA GLU A 93 -17.84 4.83 -5.82
C GLU A 93 -16.53 5.30 -6.45
N THR A 94 -16.59 6.25 -7.37
CA THR A 94 -15.41 6.78 -8.06
C THR A 94 -14.71 7.85 -7.24
N GLY A 95 -13.40 7.88 -7.32
CA GLY A 95 -12.54 8.88 -6.67
C GLY A 95 -11.63 8.30 -5.60
N MET A 96 -10.88 9.18 -4.94
CA MET A 96 -9.96 8.79 -3.87
C MET A 96 -10.68 8.81 -2.53
N LYS A 97 -10.63 7.71 -1.79
CA LYS A 97 -11.20 7.61 -0.46
C LYS A 97 -10.37 8.42 0.54
N GLN A 98 -10.92 9.54 0.98
CA GLN A 98 -10.22 10.50 1.83
C GLN A 98 -10.06 9.98 3.28
N GLY A 99 -8.91 10.29 3.89
CA GLY A 99 -8.65 10.01 5.31
C GLY A 99 -8.37 8.54 5.65
N VAL A 100 -8.54 7.62 4.70
CA VAL A 100 -8.23 6.20 4.88
C VAL A 100 -6.71 5.99 4.83
N ILE A 101 -6.21 5.22 5.79
CA ILE A 101 -4.84 4.69 5.76
C ILE A 101 -4.93 3.25 5.26
N ALA A 102 -4.35 2.98 4.10
CA ALA A 102 -4.42 1.69 3.45
C ALA A 102 -3.04 1.03 3.37
N GLN A 103 -3.02 -0.31 3.32
CA GLN A 103 -1.83 -1.12 3.12
C GLN A 103 -2.16 -2.37 2.30
N GLN A 104 -1.15 -3.02 1.75
CA GLN A 104 -1.36 -4.17 0.84
C GLN A 104 -2.15 -5.32 1.47
N ILE A 105 -1.99 -5.57 2.77
CA ILE A 105 -2.72 -6.64 3.47
C ILE A 105 -4.22 -6.36 3.62
N ASP A 106 -4.68 -5.15 3.31
CA ASP A 106 -6.11 -4.79 3.29
C ASP A 106 -6.81 -5.26 2.01
N VAL A 107 -6.05 -5.61 0.96
CA VAL A 107 -6.63 -6.05 -0.32
C VAL A 107 -7.51 -7.30 -0.14
N LEU A 108 -7.01 -8.30 0.59
CA LEU A 108 -7.76 -9.54 0.81
C LEU A 108 -9.08 -9.30 1.57
N PRO A 109 -9.10 -8.71 2.77
CA PRO A 109 -10.37 -8.47 3.49
C PRO A 109 -11.31 -7.55 2.72
N THR A 110 -10.82 -6.58 1.94
CA THR A 110 -11.66 -5.74 1.09
C THR A 110 -12.34 -6.56 -0.01
N LEU A 111 -11.60 -7.45 -0.69
CA LEU A 111 -12.18 -8.35 -1.69
C LEU A 111 -13.18 -9.33 -1.08
N MET A 112 -12.90 -9.88 0.10
CA MET A 112 -13.83 -10.77 0.80
C MET A 112 -15.14 -10.06 1.13
N GLY A 113 -15.07 -8.79 1.59
CA GLY A 113 -16.25 -7.95 1.81
C GLY A 113 -17.03 -7.68 0.53
N MET A 114 -16.35 -7.32 -0.56
CA MET A 114 -16.99 -7.10 -1.88
C MET A 114 -17.70 -8.34 -2.42
N LEU A 115 -17.15 -9.53 -2.19
CA LEU A 115 -17.68 -10.79 -2.66
C LEU A 115 -18.74 -11.38 -1.71
N GLY A 116 -19.04 -10.74 -0.58
CA GLY A 116 -19.98 -11.26 0.42
C GLY A 116 -19.50 -12.58 1.02
N TYR A 117 -18.19 -12.78 1.18
CA TYR A 117 -17.63 -14.00 1.75
C TYR A 117 -17.98 -14.12 3.24
N ASP A 118 -18.71 -15.16 3.61
CA ASP A 118 -19.31 -15.36 4.95
C ASP A 118 -18.59 -16.39 5.83
N LYS A 119 -17.51 -17.00 5.34
CA LYS A 119 -16.73 -17.98 6.12
C LYS A 119 -15.65 -17.31 6.96
N PRO A 120 -15.30 -17.86 8.13
CA PRO A 120 -14.18 -17.36 8.92
C PRO A 120 -12.86 -17.40 8.14
N TYR A 121 -12.08 -16.34 8.23
CA TYR A 121 -10.72 -16.26 7.69
C TYR A 121 -9.84 -15.42 8.61
N ILE A 122 -8.54 -15.53 8.45
CA ILE A 122 -7.56 -14.74 9.21
C ILE A 122 -6.98 -13.68 8.29
N ALA A 123 -7.09 -12.42 8.70
CA ALA A 123 -6.43 -11.29 8.09
C ALA A 123 -5.93 -10.33 9.17
N PHE A 124 -4.80 -9.66 8.91
CA PHE A 124 -4.32 -8.55 9.75
C PHE A 124 -4.73 -7.19 9.18
N GLY A 125 -5.17 -7.15 7.93
CA GLY A 125 -5.72 -5.97 7.30
C GLY A 125 -7.20 -5.77 7.61
N CYS A 126 -7.77 -4.68 7.10
CA CYS A 126 -9.17 -4.34 7.23
C CYS A 126 -9.87 -4.21 5.87
N ASP A 127 -11.19 -4.31 5.85
CA ASP A 127 -11.99 -3.99 4.67
C ASP A 127 -12.03 -2.48 4.47
N LEU A 128 -11.33 -1.98 3.47
CA LEU A 128 -11.20 -0.54 3.18
C LEU A 128 -12.51 0.12 2.74
N LEU A 129 -13.49 -0.65 2.27
CA LEU A 129 -14.79 -0.12 1.84
C LEU A 129 -15.73 0.12 3.01
N HIS A 130 -15.71 -0.76 4.03
CA HIS A 130 -16.64 -0.74 5.13
C HIS A 130 -16.04 -0.28 6.46
N THR A 131 -14.71 -0.29 6.61
CA THR A 131 -14.05 0.17 7.83
C THR A 131 -14.01 1.71 7.87
N PRO A 132 -14.50 2.34 8.96
CA PRO A 132 -14.39 3.79 9.14
C PRO A 132 -12.93 4.26 9.06
N ALA A 133 -12.67 5.40 8.39
CA ALA A 133 -11.32 5.93 8.19
C ALA A 133 -10.50 6.07 9.49
N ALA A 134 -11.14 6.46 10.58
CA ALA A 134 -10.49 6.59 11.90
C ALA A 134 -10.00 5.25 12.49
N GLN A 135 -10.50 4.12 12.00
CA GLN A 135 -10.12 2.78 12.44
C GLN A 135 -9.07 2.14 11.52
N THR A 136 -8.80 2.72 10.36
CA THR A 136 -7.78 2.22 9.45
C THR A 136 -6.37 2.55 9.94
N TRP A 137 -5.41 1.71 9.57
CA TRP A 137 -4.03 1.81 10.00
C TRP A 137 -3.11 1.12 9.00
N ALA A 138 -1.82 1.42 9.07
CA ALA A 138 -0.80 0.68 8.33
C ALA A 138 0.46 0.48 9.18
N PHE A 139 1.20 -0.57 8.90
CA PHE A 139 2.51 -0.74 9.50
C PHE A 139 3.54 -1.26 8.48
N ASN A 140 4.77 -0.83 8.67
CA ASN A 140 5.93 -1.28 7.90
C ASN A 140 7.07 -1.65 8.86
N TYR A 141 7.99 -2.48 8.39
CA TYR A 141 9.23 -2.76 9.07
C TYR A 141 10.41 -2.55 8.12
N ASN A 142 11.33 -1.68 8.50
CA ASN A 142 12.50 -1.38 7.70
C ASN A 142 13.71 -1.09 8.59
N ASN A 143 14.84 -1.74 8.29
CA ASN A 143 16.12 -1.50 8.97
C ASN A 143 16.05 -1.53 10.52
N GLY A 144 15.30 -2.49 11.08
CA GLY A 144 15.16 -2.63 12.53
C GLY A 144 14.12 -1.72 13.17
N VAL A 145 13.36 -0.95 12.38
CA VAL A 145 12.35 -0.01 12.87
C VAL A 145 10.97 -0.39 12.36
N TYR A 146 10.03 -0.56 13.27
CA TYR A 146 8.60 -0.63 12.98
C TYR A 146 8.04 0.77 12.80
N GLN A 147 7.24 0.96 11.78
CA GLN A 147 6.52 2.20 11.48
C GLN A 147 5.03 1.91 11.57
N TYR A 148 4.32 2.62 12.44
CA TYR A 148 2.89 2.45 12.64
C TYR A 148 2.15 3.74 12.36
N PHE A 149 1.24 3.68 11.39
CA PHE A 149 0.40 4.80 10.95
C PHE A 149 -1.01 4.63 11.50
N LYS A 150 -1.48 5.60 12.25
CA LYS A 150 -2.85 5.62 12.79
C LYS A 150 -3.34 7.06 12.95
N GLY A 151 -4.53 7.36 12.42
CA GLY A 151 -5.08 8.73 12.47
C GLY A 151 -4.17 9.72 11.76
N ASP A 152 -3.59 10.67 12.50
CA ASP A 152 -2.65 11.66 11.98
C ASP A 152 -1.19 11.36 12.31
N PHE A 153 -0.92 10.24 12.97
CA PHE A 153 0.37 9.95 13.56
C PHE A 153 1.10 8.80 12.88
N LEU A 154 2.41 8.97 12.75
CA LEU A 154 3.39 7.93 12.46
C LEU A 154 4.26 7.72 13.71
N LEU A 155 4.19 6.53 14.29
CA LEU A 155 5.06 6.08 15.36
C LEU A 155 6.19 5.23 14.78
N GLN A 156 7.44 5.52 15.16
CA GLN A 156 8.61 4.69 14.87
C GLN A 156 9.10 4.01 16.15
N PHE A 157 9.22 2.67 16.13
CA PHE A 157 9.56 1.83 17.27
C PHE A 157 10.65 0.82 16.91
N ASP A 158 11.70 0.68 17.73
CA ASP A 158 12.85 -0.19 17.45
C ASP A 158 12.74 -1.60 18.06
N GLY A 159 11.57 -1.95 18.57
CA GLY A 159 11.34 -3.20 19.29
C GLY A 159 11.51 -3.06 20.81
N GLN A 160 12.13 -1.99 21.29
CA GLN A 160 12.32 -1.70 22.72
C GLN A 160 11.66 -0.39 23.14
N LYS A 161 11.84 0.68 22.37
CA LYS A 161 11.33 2.01 22.67
C LYS A 161 10.90 2.78 21.41
N THR A 162 10.02 3.75 21.61
CA THR A 162 9.69 4.72 20.58
C THR A 162 10.90 5.58 20.22
N LYS A 163 11.26 5.61 18.94
CA LYS A 163 12.34 6.43 18.38
C LYS A 163 11.83 7.80 17.95
N ALA A 164 10.66 7.83 17.36
CA ALA A 164 10.06 9.04 16.86
C ALA A 164 8.53 8.94 16.83
N LEU A 165 7.89 10.11 16.87
CA LEU A 165 6.46 10.30 16.65
C LEU A 165 6.28 11.55 15.79
N TYR A 166 5.55 11.43 14.67
CA TYR A 166 5.33 12.54 13.75
C TYR A 166 3.83 12.72 13.48
N ARG A 167 3.42 13.97 13.19
CA ARG A 167 2.12 14.27 12.57
C ARG A 167 2.28 14.19 11.05
N PHE A 168 2.32 13.01 10.47
CA PHE A 168 2.72 12.78 9.08
C PHE A 168 1.85 13.52 8.05
N LYS A 169 0.58 13.81 8.36
CA LYS A 169 -0.30 14.56 7.45
C LYS A 169 0.07 16.05 7.33
N THR A 170 0.57 16.63 8.40
CA THR A 170 0.97 18.05 8.44
C THR A 170 2.49 18.26 8.39
N ASP A 171 3.26 17.20 8.62
CA ASP A 171 4.71 17.16 8.51
C ASP A 171 5.15 16.02 7.55
N PRO A 172 4.86 16.13 6.25
CA PRO A 172 5.12 15.06 5.29
C PRO A 172 6.61 14.74 5.07
N LEU A 173 7.50 15.60 5.52
CA LEU A 173 8.94 15.38 5.47
C LEU A 173 9.54 14.87 6.79
N LEU A 174 8.70 14.57 7.80
CA LEU A 174 9.06 13.99 9.09
C LEU A 174 10.18 14.79 9.81
N LYS A 175 10.07 16.11 9.82
CA LYS A 175 11.08 17.00 10.39
C LYS A 175 10.91 17.22 11.89
N GLN A 176 9.68 17.08 12.41
CA GLN A 176 9.33 17.46 13.77
C GLN A 176 9.04 16.22 14.64
N ASN A 177 10.09 15.70 15.29
CA ASN A 177 9.92 14.59 16.22
C ASN A 177 9.22 15.03 17.51
N LEU A 178 8.07 14.39 17.79
CA LEU A 178 7.21 14.63 18.95
C LEU A 178 7.30 13.52 20.00
N ALA A 179 8.28 12.60 19.90
CA ALA A 179 8.43 11.53 20.88
C ALA A 179 8.60 12.09 22.29
N GLY A 180 7.86 11.50 23.25
CA GLY A 180 7.83 11.93 24.64
C GLY A 180 6.99 13.20 24.93
N LYS A 181 6.39 13.82 23.89
CA LYS A 181 5.68 15.11 24.04
C LYS A 181 4.16 14.96 24.02
N LEU A 182 3.61 13.84 23.56
CA LEU A 182 2.18 13.68 23.39
C LEU A 182 1.68 12.40 24.08
N PRO A 183 0.56 12.45 24.81
CA PRO A 183 0.01 11.30 25.54
C PRO A 183 -0.42 10.15 24.61
N ILE A 184 -0.80 10.45 23.37
CA ILE A 184 -1.20 9.45 22.36
C ILE A 184 -0.10 8.43 22.05
N GLN A 185 1.17 8.74 22.30
CA GLN A 185 2.30 7.86 22.04
C GLN A 185 2.15 6.50 22.72
N SER A 186 1.78 6.48 23.99
CA SER A 186 1.64 5.24 24.75
C SER A 186 0.54 4.32 24.18
N GLN A 187 -0.54 4.92 23.72
CA GLN A 187 -1.62 4.16 23.05
C GLN A 187 -1.11 3.54 21.75
N LEU A 188 -0.49 4.33 20.86
CA LEU A 188 0.01 3.86 19.58
C LEU A 188 1.10 2.78 19.74
N GLU A 189 1.96 2.94 20.76
CA GLU A 189 3.00 1.94 21.07
C GLU A 189 2.39 0.62 21.55
N ASN A 190 1.35 0.67 22.39
CA ASN A 190 0.65 -0.53 22.85
C ASN A 190 -0.11 -1.23 21.72
N GLU A 191 -0.78 -0.48 20.85
CA GLU A 191 -1.45 -1.03 19.67
C GLU A 191 -0.44 -1.74 18.75
N LEU A 192 0.70 -1.11 18.44
CA LEU A 192 1.76 -1.70 17.63
C LEU A 192 2.34 -2.96 18.28
N LYS A 193 2.64 -2.92 19.58
CA LYS A 193 3.15 -4.09 20.32
C LYS A 193 2.17 -5.26 20.27
N SER A 194 0.87 -4.99 20.43
CA SER A 194 -0.17 -6.01 20.34
C SER A 194 -0.24 -6.63 18.95
N LEU A 195 -0.11 -5.83 17.90
CA LEU A 195 -0.06 -6.29 16.52
C LEU A 195 1.16 -7.20 16.27
N ILE A 196 2.34 -6.76 16.68
CA ILE A 196 3.58 -7.54 16.55
C ILE A 196 3.44 -8.86 17.32
N GLN A 197 2.94 -8.83 18.55
CA GLN A 197 2.75 -10.02 19.38
C GLN A 197 1.80 -11.01 18.74
N GLN A 198 0.67 -10.56 18.23
CA GLN A 198 -0.33 -11.41 17.55
C GLN A 198 0.25 -12.05 16.28
N TYR A 199 0.94 -11.26 15.47
CA TYR A 199 1.56 -11.77 14.26
C TYR A 199 2.62 -12.83 14.58
N MET A 200 3.56 -12.53 15.48
CA MET A 200 4.63 -13.44 15.88
C MET A 200 4.09 -14.72 16.56
N HIS A 201 3.07 -14.58 17.42
CA HIS A 201 2.42 -15.73 18.04
C HIS A 201 1.82 -16.67 16.99
N ARG A 202 1.06 -16.14 16.04
CA ARG A 202 0.45 -16.97 14.99
C ARG A 202 1.48 -17.60 14.06
N MET A 203 2.57 -16.90 13.74
CA MET A 203 3.69 -17.44 12.99
C MET A 203 4.33 -18.62 13.70
N THR A 204 4.69 -18.46 14.98
CA THR A 204 5.41 -19.47 15.77
C THR A 204 4.54 -20.67 16.13
N THR A 205 3.23 -20.49 16.26
CA THR A 205 2.27 -21.57 16.58
C THR A 205 1.62 -22.18 15.33
N ASN A 206 1.99 -21.74 14.12
CA ASN A 206 1.39 -22.18 12.85
C ASN A 206 -0.14 -22.04 12.83
N THR A 207 -0.65 -20.88 13.26
CA THR A 207 -2.08 -20.55 13.34
C THR A 207 -2.47 -19.37 12.45
N LEU A 208 -1.77 -19.19 11.31
CA LEU A 208 -2.13 -18.22 10.27
C LEU A 208 -3.26 -18.70 9.35
N ILE A 209 -3.69 -19.93 9.51
CA ILE A 209 -4.83 -20.52 8.79
C ILE A 209 -5.93 -20.93 9.74
N MET A 210 -7.18 -20.85 9.30
CA MET A 210 -8.31 -21.48 10.01
C MET A 210 -8.20 -22.99 9.87
N LYS A 211 -8.36 -23.69 10.97
CA LYS A 211 -8.43 -25.16 11.01
C LYS A 211 -9.87 -25.60 11.02
#